data_9f5d504919fc14640997367475b92214
#
_entry.id   9f5d504919fc14640997367475b92214
#
_cell.length_a   1.000
_cell.length_b   1.000
_cell.length_c   1.000
_cell.angle_alpha   90.00
_cell.angle_beta   90.00
_cell.angle_gamma   90.00
#
_symmetry.space_group_name_H-M   'P 1'
#
loop_
_entity.id
_entity.type
_entity.pdbx_description
1 polymer ?
#
loop_
_entity_poly.entity_id
_entity_poly.type
_entity_poly.pdbx_seq_one_letter_code
_entity_poly.pdbx_strand_id
1 'polypeptide(L)' 'AQVAHEQRQAAELAKKAQRAAERARRHAEHSAERTQKHAEDLARKMQRHAEHKAERLERHAAHEAKHEHEHGGED' A
#
# COMPACT_ATOMS: atom_id res chain seq x y z
N ALA A 1 -13.36 -10.15 -53.88
CA ALA A 1 -13.71 -11.10 -52.80
C ALA A 1 -12.57 -11.29 -51.80
N GLN A 2 -11.31 -11.39 -52.23
CA GLN A 2 -10.14 -11.52 -51.35
C GLN A 2 -9.84 -10.25 -50.55
N VAL A 3 -9.99 -9.10 -51.17
CA VAL A 3 -9.73 -7.81 -50.53
C VAL A 3 -10.72 -7.56 -49.37
N ALA A 4 -12.01 -7.88 -49.59
CA ALA A 4 -13.01 -7.73 -48.55
C ALA A 4 -12.77 -8.69 -47.39
N HIS A 5 -12.33 -9.91 -47.64
CA HIS A 5 -12.00 -10.90 -46.63
C HIS A 5 -10.79 -10.47 -45.80
N GLU A 6 -9.74 -9.98 -46.46
CA GLU A 6 -8.55 -9.46 -45.77
C GLU A 6 -8.87 -8.24 -44.90
N GLN A 7 -9.73 -7.33 -45.39
CA GLN A 7 -10.16 -6.17 -44.64
C GLN A 7 -10.96 -6.56 -43.38
N ARG A 8 -11.82 -7.59 -43.47
CA ARG A 8 -12.56 -8.12 -42.32
C ARG A 8 -11.62 -8.75 -41.29
N GLN A 9 -10.63 -9.50 -41.75
CA GLN A 9 -9.63 -10.10 -40.87
C GLN A 9 -8.81 -9.04 -40.18
N ALA A 10 -8.39 -8.01 -40.89
CA ALA A 10 -7.64 -6.88 -40.34
C ALA A 10 -8.47 -6.12 -39.29
N ALA A 11 -9.77 -5.90 -39.57
CA ALA A 11 -10.69 -5.26 -38.63
C ALA A 11 -10.92 -6.11 -37.37
N GLU A 12 -11.04 -7.42 -37.51
CA GLU A 12 -11.17 -8.33 -36.35
C GLU A 12 -9.90 -8.36 -35.51
N LEU A 13 -8.74 -8.38 -36.14
CA LEU A 13 -7.46 -8.31 -35.43
C LEU A 13 -7.31 -7.00 -34.68
N ALA A 14 -7.71 -5.88 -35.30
CA ALA A 14 -7.69 -4.58 -34.64
C ALA A 14 -8.61 -4.55 -33.41
N LYS A 15 -9.81 -5.12 -33.50
CA LYS A 15 -10.73 -5.23 -32.36
C LYS A 15 -10.16 -6.08 -31.23
N LYS A 16 -9.54 -7.22 -31.57
CA LYS A 16 -8.90 -8.08 -30.58
C LYS A 16 -7.74 -7.36 -29.89
N ALA A 17 -6.94 -6.62 -30.65
CA ALA A 17 -5.84 -5.85 -30.11
C ALA A 17 -6.34 -4.75 -29.16
N GLN A 18 -7.41 -4.05 -29.50
CA GLN A 18 -8.02 -3.04 -28.64
C GLN A 18 -8.56 -3.64 -27.34
N ARG A 19 -9.26 -4.79 -27.42
CA ARG A 19 -9.77 -5.48 -26.22
C ARG A 19 -8.64 -5.94 -25.32
N ALA A 20 -7.56 -6.46 -25.90
CA ALA A 20 -6.38 -6.87 -25.15
C ALA A 20 -5.72 -5.68 -24.46
N ALA A 21 -5.59 -4.55 -25.15
CA ALA A 21 -5.05 -3.33 -24.59
C ALA A 21 -5.90 -2.77 -23.46
N GLU A 22 -7.22 -2.79 -23.58
CA GLU A 22 -8.16 -2.38 -22.54
C GLU A 22 -8.05 -3.27 -21.29
N ARG A 23 -7.99 -4.58 -21.50
CA ARG A 23 -7.81 -5.53 -20.37
C ARG A 23 -6.48 -5.30 -19.65
N ALA A 24 -5.42 -5.10 -20.42
CA ALA A 24 -4.10 -4.83 -19.86
C ALA A 24 -4.11 -3.54 -19.05
N ARG A 25 -4.76 -2.49 -19.54
CA ARG A 25 -4.89 -1.21 -18.84
C ARG A 25 -5.68 -1.36 -17.55
N ARG A 26 -6.83 -2.05 -17.57
CA ARG A 26 -7.62 -2.30 -16.37
C ARG A 26 -6.85 -3.12 -15.35
N HIS A 27 -6.11 -4.11 -15.81
CA HIS A 27 -5.29 -4.92 -14.93
C HIS A 27 -4.18 -4.09 -14.28
N ALA A 28 -3.53 -3.21 -15.05
CA ALA A 28 -2.51 -2.32 -14.52
C ALA A 28 -3.09 -1.32 -13.52
N GLU A 29 -4.27 -0.76 -13.77
CA GLU A 29 -4.99 0.12 -12.83
C GLU A 29 -5.33 -0.60 -11.53
N HIS A 30 -5.87 -1.81 -11.61
CA HIS A 30 -6.17 -2.63 -10.44
C HIS A 30 -4.94 -2.96 -9.63
N SER A 31 -3.86 -3.32 -10.30
CA SER A 31 -2.58 -3.63 -9.67
C SER A 31 -2.01 -2.40 -8.96
N ALA A 32 -2.08 -1.22 -9.61
CA ALA A 32 -1.65 0.03 -9.02
C ALA A 32 -2.47 0.41 -7.79
N GLU A 33 -3.79 0.24 -7.83
CA GLU A 33 -4.67 0.48 -6.69
C GLU A 33 -4.35 -0.43 -5.50
N ARG A 34 -4.14 -1.72 -5.75
CA ARG A 34 -3.76 -2.67 -4.70
C ARG A 34 -2.43 -2.31 -4.07
N THR A 35 -1.46 -1.93 -4.89
CA THR A 35 -0.15 -1.51 -4.40
C THR A 35 -0.26 -0.26 -3.54
N GLN A 36 -1.06 0.71 -3.96
CA GLN A 36 -1.30 1.93 -3.21
C GLN A 36 -1.98 1.65 -1.87
N LYS A 37 -3.03 0.84 -1.85
CA LYS A 37 -3.72 0.45 -0.62
C LYS A 37 -2.79 -0.30 0.33
N HIS A 38 -1.99 -1.19 -0.21
CA HIS A 38 -1.01 -1.94 0.58
C HIS A 38 0.02 -1.01 1.21
N ALA A 39 0.52 -0.03 0.45
CA ALA A 39 1.45 0.97 0.95
C ALA A 39 0.82 1.84 2.04
N GLU A 40 -0.43 2.25 1.88
CA GLU A 40 -1.18 3.01 2.88
C GLU A 40 -1.38 2.22 4.16
N ASP A 41 -1.79 0.95 4.05
CA ASP A 41 -1.97 0.06 5.21
C ASP A 41 -0.66 -0.16 5.95
N LEU A 42 0.42 -0.35 5.21
CA LEU A 42 1.75 -0.51 5.80
C LEU A 42 2.18 0.75 6.53
N ALA A 43 1.97 1.93 5.93
CA ALA A 43 2.27 3.22 6.55
C ALA A 43 1.48 3.41 7.86
N ARG A 44 0.20 3.04 7.89
CA ARG A 44 -0.61 3.10 9.10
C ARG A 44 -0.10 2.17 10.19
N LYS A 45 0.28 0.95 9.84
CA LYS A 45 0.85 -0.01 10.79
C LYS A 45 2.15 0.50 11.38
N MET A 46 3.01 1.07 10.55
CA MET A 46 4.27 1.64 11.01
C MET A 46 4.04 2.84 11.92
N GLN A 47 3.07 3.68 11.61
CA GLN A 47 2.71 4.82 12.45
C GLN A 47 2.19 4.38 13.81
N ARG A 48 1.27 3.41 13.86
CA ARG A 48 0.77 2.84 15.12
C ARG A 48 1.89 2.22 15.94
N HIS A 49 2.79 1.52 15.28
CA HIS A 49 3.93 0.90 15.96
C HIS A 49 4.85 1.96 16.57
N ALA A 50 5.11 3.04 15.84
CA ALA A 50 5.91 4.16 16.32
C ALA A 50 5.22 4.86 17.51
N GLU A 51 3.91 5.07 17.46
CA GLU A 51 3.13 5.64 18.56
C GLU A 51 3.18 4.75 19.81
N HIS A 52 2.99 3.46 19.64
CA HIS A 52 3.09 2.48 20.74
C HIS A 52 4.47 2.48 21.37
N LYS A 53 5.49 2.54 20.55
CA LYS A 53 6.87 2.58 21.03
C LYS A 53 7.14 3.87 21.81
N ALA A 54 6.66 5.01 21.31
CA ALA A 54 6.77 6.29 21.98
C ALA A 54 6.05 6.28 23.32
N GLU A 55 4.84 5.74 23.40
CA GLU A 55 4.09 5.58 24.65
C GLU A 55 4.82 4.73 25.68
N ARG A 56 5.39 3.61 25.23
CA ARG A 56 6.18 2.75 26.11
C ARG A 56 7.40 3.46 26.68
N LEU A 57 8.07 4.23 25.84
CA LEU A 57 9.24 5.00 26.28
C LEU A 57 8.85 6.08 27.26
N GLU A 58 7.75 6.77 27.06
CA GLU A 58 7.23 7.76 28.00
C GLU A 58 6.87 7.13 29.34
N ARG A 59 6.17 5.99 29.34
CA ARG A 59 5.82 5.26 30.54
C ARG A 59 7.04 4.78 31.29
N HIS A 60 8.03 4.30 30.55
CA HIS A 60 9.28 3.83 31.13
C HIS A 60 10.06 4.97 31.77
N ALA A 61 10.16 6.11 31.09
CA ALA A 61 10.80 7.30 31.61
C ALA A 61 10.08 7.84 32.86
N ALA A 62 8.75 7.86 32.85
CA ALA A 62 7.94 8.26 33.99
C ALA A 62 8.12 7.31 35.18
N HIS A 63 8.20 6.01 34.92
CA HIS A 63 8.44 5.01 35.95
C HIS A 63 9.83 5.14 36.57
N GLU A 64 10.85 5.35 35.76
CA GLU A 64 12.21 5.58 36.27
C GLU A 64 12.33 6.85 37.08
N ALA A 65 11.72 7.94 36.60
CA ALA A 65 11.71 9.21 37.34
C ALA A 65 11.03 9.06 38.70
N LYS A 66 9.91 8.34 38.76
CA LYS A 66 9.18 8.05 39.99
C LYS A 66 10.00 7.17 40.93
N HIS A 67 10.67 6.16 40.38
CA HIS A 67 11.52 5.25 41.13
C HIS A 67 12.75 5.95 41.72
N GLU A 68 13.40 6.81 40.97
CA GLU A 68 14.52 7.64 41.44
C GLU A 68 14.07 8.57 42.57
N HIS A 69 12.88 9.18 42.45
CA HIS A 69 12.35 10.07 43.48
C HIS A 69 12.04 9.32 44.75
N GLU A 70 11.46 8.13 44.70
CA GLU A 70 11.19 7.27 45.85
C GLU A 70 12.51 6.81 46.51
N HIS A 71 13.51 6.48 45.74
CA HIS A 71 14.79 6.02 46.20
C HIS A 71 15.60 7.16 46.86
N GLY A 72 15.53 8.36 46.29
CA GLY A 72 16.13 9.55 46.85
C GLY A 72 15.46 10.03 48.13
N GLY A 73 14.21 9.70 48.34
CA GLY A 73 13.45 10.04 49.56
C GLY A 73 13.81 9.22 50.78
N GLU A 74 14.51 8.10 50.61
CA GLU A 74 14.95 7.24 51.74
C GLU A 74 16.23 7.70 52.42
N ASP A 75 16.97 8.53 51.77
CA ASP A 75 18.17 9.13 52.36
C ASP A 75 17.81 10.33 53.23
#